data_5810a0edeb18365c3b87a4a96c1f67c3
#
_entry.id   5810a0edeb18365c3b87a4a96c1f67c3
#
_cell.length_a   1.000
_cell.length_b   1.000
_cell.length_c   1.000
_cell.angle_alpha   90.00
_cell.angle_beta   90.00
_cell.angle_gamma   90.00
#
_symmetry.space_group_name_H-M   'P 1'
#
loop_
_entity.id
_entity.type
_entity.pdbx_description
1 polymer ?
#
loop_
_entity_poly.entity_id
_entity_poly.type
_entity_poly.pdbx_seq_one_letter_code
_entity_poly.pdbx_strand_id
1 'polypeptide(L)'
;MLKNWTVTTQPVRLASDGIMMRERYLLNAKHANHKCTEALISIFGCGETSHRIALAGEKFRLEQQLKRKGGRPLSSYAMEYCLTLPKGYRPTAEQWQSIVKDCCLALARLCKLNKSEFAQYRQQIRAVLHQQAQDDNKGSGDHVHLIIGKVVGGKVLKELQQKQATKIIKLAFNQSVLKHVGVDYRTYVPTEKEKGRRLSTWQYQHQRATEALEIEKLIEKMQSQFDKWLKAKEEHNERQARRQQNRLVKNYEQLRLYSPSTSQLDRVKVIKDQLNN
;
A
#
# COMPACT_ATOMS: atom_id res chain seq x y z
N MET A 1 -1.95 -10.37 13.46
CA MET A 1 -1.88 -10.59 12.00
C MET A 1 -0.43 -10.83 11.65
N LEU A 2 -0.17 -11.82 10.82
CA LEU A 2 1.19 -12.09 10.37
C LEU A 2 1.64 -11.00 9.39
N LYS A 3 2.91 -10.61 9.43
CA LYS A 3 3.47 -9.64 8.51
C LYS A 3 3.36 -10.16 7.08
N ASN A 4 2.94 -9.33 6.15
CA ASN A 4 2.76 -9.65 4.73
C ASN A 4 1.68 -10.70 4.39
N TRP A 5 1.04 -11.35 5.36
CA TRP A 5 -0.15 -12.17 5.18
C TRP A 5 -1.34 -11.48 5.84
N THR A 6 -1.99 -10.63 5.10
CA THR A 6 -2.98 -9.71 5.69
C THR A 6 -4.19 -9.48 4.81
N VAL A 7 -5.28 -9.10 5.45
CA VAL A 7 -6.43 -8.47 4.80
C VAL A 7 -6.60 -7.08 5.39
N THR A 8 -6.45 -6.05 4.59
CA THR A 8 -6.78 -4.68 4.96
C THR A 8 -8.14 -4.30 4.41
N THR A 9 -8.89 -3.47 5.14
CA THR A 9 -10.25 -3.09 4.77
C THR A 9 -10.41 -1.59 4.89
N GLN A 10 -10.97 -0.96 3.87
CA GLN A 10 -11.22 0.49 3.86
C GLN A 10 -12.43 0.85 3.01
N PRO A 11 -13.20 1.89 3.39
CA PRO A 11 -14.24 2.41 2.52
C PRO A 11 -13.61 3.16 1.33
N VAL A 12 -14.15 3.00 0.14
CA VAL A 12 -13.81 3.83 -1.02
C VAL A 12 -14.54 5.16 -0.85
N ARG A 13 -13.83 6.19 -0.39
CA ARG A 13 -14.37 7.53 -0.10
C ARG A 13 -14.59 8.33 -1.40
N LEU A 14 -15.22 9.49 -1.30
CA LEU A 14 -15.55 10.41 -2.39
C LEU A 14 -16.62 9.87 -3.37
N ALA A 15 -17.57 9.10 -2.86
CA ALA A 15 -18.72 8.64 -3.63
C ALA A 15 -18.35 8.06 -5.02
N SER A 16 -19.00 8.50 -6.10
CA SER A 16 -18.73 8.07 -7.48
C SER A 16 -17.31 8.39 -7.94
N ASP A 17 -16.79 9.59 -7.63
CA ASP A 17 -15.43 9.99 -8.03
C ASP A 17 -14.39 9.06 -7.43
N GLY A 18 -14.55 8.69 -6.17
CA GLY A 18 -13.66 7.76 -5.49
C GLY A 18 -13.62 6.39 -6.16
N ILE A 19 -14.76 5.88 -6.64
CA ILE A 19 -14.82 4.61 -7.38
C ILE A 19 -14.04 4.73 -8.69
N MET A 20 -14.24 5.82 -9.44
CA MET A 20 -13.57 6.02 -10.72
C MET A 20 -12.05 6.27 -10.56
N MET A 21 -11.66 7.03 -9.54
CA MET A 21 -10.24 7.20 -9.19
C MET A 21 -9.60 5.87 -8.82
N ARG A 22 -10.33 5.02 -8.08
CA ARG A 22 -9.83 3.70 -7.69
C ARG A 22 -9.67 2.77 -8.89
N GLU A 23 -10.63 2.75 -9.83
CA GLU A 23 -10.52 1.97 -11.07
C GLU A 23 -9.29 2.38 -11.87
N ARG A 24 -9.04 3.69 -12.04
CA ARG A 24 -7.84 4.20 -12.71
C ARG A 24 -6.57 3.73 -12.03
N TYR A 25 -6.52 3.78 -10.69
CA TYR A 25 -5.38 3.29 -9.91
C TYR A 25 -5.11 1.81 -10.18
N LEU A 26 -6.13 0.97 -10.16
CA LEU A 26 -5.99 -0.49 -10.26
C LEU A 26 -5.30 -0.96 -11.55
N LEU A 27 -5.43 -0.20 -12.63
CA LEU A 27 -4.92 -0.55 -13.96
C LEU A 27 -3.77 0.36 -14.44
N ASN A 28 -3.34 1.32 -13.63
CA ASN A 28 -2.28 2.25 -14.01
C ASN A 28 -0.89 1.68 -13.70
N ALA A 29 -0.28 1.01 -14.67
CA ALA A 29 1.08 0.46 -14.53
C ALA A 29 2.15 1.54 -14.24
N LYS A 30 1.89 2.81 -14.62
CA LYS A 30 2.83 3.93 -14.38
C LYS A 30 2.70 4.57 -12.99
N HIS A 31 1.76 4.09 -12.16
CA HIS A 31 1.57 4.66 -10.83
C HIS A 31 2.80 4.40 -9.95
N ALA A 32 3.19 5.40 -9.12
CA ALA A 32 4.37 5.31 -8.27
C ALA A 32 4.40 4.08 -7.34
N ASN A 33 3.23 3.62 -6.87
CA ASN A 33 3.11 2.43 -6.03
C ASN A 33 3.26 1.12 -6.81
N HIS A 34 3.26 1.15 -8.13
CA HIS A 34 3.36 -0.04 -8.99
C HIS A 34 4.77 -0.26 -9.56
N LYS A 35 5.79 0.45 -9.05
CA LYS A 35 7.18 0.33 -9.52
C LYS A 35 7.73 -1.11 -9.46
N CYS A 36 7.29 -1.90 -8.46
CA CYS A 36 7.68 -3.30 -8.29
C CYS A 36 6.56 -4.26 -8.71
N THR A 37 5.53 -3.78 -9.42
CA THR A 37 4.43 -4.62 -9.90
C THR A 37 4.74 -5.10 -11.31
N GLU A 38 4.84 -6.41 -11.49
CA GLU A 38 5.13 -7.05 -12.78
C GLU A 38 3.90 -7.11 -13.67
N ALA A 39 2.73 -7.39 -13.09
CA ALA A 39 1.49 -7.50 -13.84
C ALA A 39 0.28 -7.01 -13.05
N LEU A 40 -0.69 -6.43 -13.76
CA LEU A 40 -2.00 -6.01 -13.29
C LEU A 40 -3.05 -6.87 -14.00
N ILE A 41 -3.65 -7.82 -13.29
CA ILE A 41 -4.54 -8.83 -13.88
C ILE A 41 -5.97 -8.64 -13.35
N SER A 42 -6.91 -8.37 -14.24
CA SER A 42 -8.34 -8.34 -13.89
C SER A 42 -8.85 -9.74 -13.61
N ILE A 43 -9.27 -10.02 -12.37
CA ILE A 43 -9.80 -11.33 -11.96
C ILE A 43 -11.33 -11.34 -12.04
N PHE A 44 -11.98 -10.28 -11.56
CA PHE A 44 -13.45 -10.12 -11.63
C PHE A 44 -13.81 -8.71 -12.10
N GLY A 45 -14.81 -8.67 -12.96
CA GLY A 45 -15.36 -7.42 -13.48
C GLY A 45 -14.37 -6.64 -14.34
N CYS A 46 -14.81 -5.46 -14.75
CA CYS A 46 -14.06 -4.52 -15.58
C CYS A 46 -14.45 -3.07 -15.20
N GLY A 47 -14.03 -2.09 -15.98
CA GLY A 47 -14.42 -0.69 -15.76
C GLY A 47 -15.93 -0.45 -15.67
N GLU A 48 -16.72 -1.19 -16.46
CA GLU A 48 -18.20 -1.13 -16.37
C GLU A 48 -18.74 -1.57 -15.01
N THR A 49 -18.06 -2.50 -14.33
CA THR A 49 -18.41 -2.90 -12.97
C THR A 49 -18.27 -1.73 -11.99
N SER A 50 -17.19 -0.96 -12.12
CA SER A 50 -16.95 0.25 -11.32
C SER A 50 -17.99 1.33 -11.64
N HIS A 51 -18.35 1.54 -12.90
CA HIS A 51 -19.46 2.42 -13.28
C HIS A 51 -20.79 1.97 -12.67
N ARG A 52 -21.09 0.68 -12.69
CA ARG A 52 -22.31 0.13 -12.08
C ARG A 52 -22.37 0.36 -10.58
N ILE A 53 -21.24 0.23 -9.87
CA ILE A 53 -21.14 0.55 -8.44
C ILE A 53 -21.41 2.05 -8.21
N ALA A 54 -20.80 2.93 -9.00
CA ALA A 54 -21.00 4.37 -8.91
C ALA A 54 -22.47 4.74 -9.18
N LEU A 55 -23.04 4.23 -10.24
CA LEU A 55 -24.45 4.47 -10.63
C LEU A 55 -25.44 3.99 -9.55
N ALA A 56 -25.22 2.81 -8.98
CA ALA A 56 -26.06 2.31 -7.88
C ALA A 56 -26.03 3.23 -6.65
N GLY A 57 -24.85 3.77 -6.33
CA GLY A 57 -24.66 4.74 -5.25
C GLY A 57 -25.37 6.07 -5.52
N GLU A 58 -25.21 6.64 -6.72
CA GLU A 58 -25.86 7.90 -7.08
C GLU A 58 -27.39 7.76 -7.15
N LYS A 59 -27.91 6.65 -7.74
CA LYS A 59 -29.33 6.36 -7.73
C LYS A 59 -29.89 6.30 -6.32
N PHE A 60 -29.21 5.61 -5.42
CA PHE A 60 -29.60 5.54 -4.01
C PHE A 60 -29.62 6.94 -3.37
N ARG A 61 -28.60 7.76 -3.63
CA ARG A 61 -28.51 9.14 -3.11
C ARG A 61 -29.68 9.99 -3.61
N LEU A 62 -29.98 9.91 -4.90
CA LEU A 62 -31.11 10.63 -5.49
C LEU A 62 -32.45 10.19 -4.86
N GLU A 63 -32.68 8.88 -4.70
CA GLU A 63 -33.87 8.36 -4.05
C GLU A 63 -34.03 8.82 -2.59
N GLN A 64 -32.92 8.94 -1.84
CA GLN A 64 -32.94 9.50 -0.48
C GLN A 64 -33.35 10.98 -0.49
N GLN A 65 -32.84 11.76 -1.44
CA GLN A 65 -33.19 13.19 -1.59
C GLN A 65 -34.67 13.36 -1.95
N LEU A 66 -35.17 12.60 -2.92
CA LEU A 66 -36.58 12.65 -3.36
C LEU A 66 -37.55 12.28 -2.23
N LYS A 67 -37.18 11.27 -1.42
CA LYS A 67 -37.98 10.86 -0.25
C LYS A 67 -37.81 11.80 0.97
N ARG A 68 -37.06 12.90 0.83
CA ARG A 68 -36.75 13.86 1.91
C ARG A 68 -36.29 13.19 3.21
N LYS A 69 -35.61 12.04 3.11
CA LYS A 69 -35.03 11.36 4.27
C LYS A 69 -33.83 12.15 4.76
N GLY A 70 -33.96 12.71 5.96
CA GLY A 70 -32.85 13.41 6.62
C GLY A 70 -31.68 12.47 6.90
N GLY A 71 -30.53 13.07 7.25
CA GLY A 71 -29.32 12.35 7.62
C GLY A 71 -28.14 12.66 6.72
N ARG A 72 -26.94 12.20 7.14
CA ARG A 72 -25.70 12.44 6.38
C ARG A 72 -25.70 11.61 5.08
N PRO A 73 -25.43 12.22 3.94
CA PRO A 73 -25.30 11.51 2.68
C PRO A 73 -24.27 10.38 2.73
N LEU A 74 -24.49 9.33 1.96
CA LEU A 74 -23.56 8.20 1.86
C LEU A 74 -22.26 8.65 1.18
N SER A 75 -21.16 8.71 1.93
CA SER A 75 -19.86 9.21 1.46
C SER A 75 -18.99 8.16 0.77
N SER A 76 -19.46 6.89 0.75
CA SER A 76 -18.71 5.77 0.21
C SER A 76 -19.67 4.73 -0.37
N TYR A 77 -19.52 4.44 -1.66
CA TYR A 77 -20.40 3.51 -2.39
C TYR A 77 -19.86 2.08 -2.45
N ALA A 78 -18.60 1.88 -2.05
CA ALA A 78 -18.00 0.56 -1.99
C ALA A 78 -17.08 0.39 -0.79
N MET A 79 -16.78 -0.87 -0.48
CA MET A 79 -15.69 -1.27 0.40
C MET A 79 -14.57 -1.88 -0.44
N GLU A 80 -13.35 -1.59 -0.07
CA GLU A 80 -12.16 -2.24 -0.59
C GLU A 80 -11.57 -3.17 0.46
N TYR A 81 -11.23 -4.36 0.01
CA TYR A 81 -10.49 -5.38 0.76
C TYR A 81 -9.24 -5.72 -0.01
N CYS A 82 -8.07 -5.45 0.55
CA CYS A 82 -6.81 -5.85 -0.05
C CYS A 82 -6.35 -7.16 0.60
N LEU A 83 -6.36 -8.24 -0.19
CA LEU A 83 -5.95 -9.59 0.21
C LEU A 83 -4.48 -9.75 -0.18
N THR A 84 -3.59 -9.91 0.79
CA THR A 84 -2.14 -9.91 0.54
C THR A 84 -1.52 -11.21 1.03
N LEU A 85 -0.72 -11.83 0.19
CA LEU A 85 0.18 -12.93 0.55
C LEU A 85 1.63 -12.43 0.63
N PRO A 86 2.48 -13.09 1.42
CA PRO A 86 3.90 -12.78 1.46
C PRO A 86 4.60 -13.20 0.16
N LYS A 87 5.76 -12.64 -0.09
CA LYS A 87 6.64 -13.08 -1.17
C LYS A 87 7.01 -14.57 -0.98
N GLY A 88 7.26 -15.24 -2.08
CA GLY A 88 7.44 -16.70 -2.13
C GLY A 88 6.15 -17.49 -2.29
N TYR A 89 4.97 -16.88 -2.14
CA TYR A 89 3.68 -17.51 -2.41
C TYR A 89 3.01 -16.78 -3.58
N ARG A 90 3.01 -17.44 -4.75
CA ARG A 90 2.46 -16.91 -6.00
C ARG A 90 1.35 -17.82 -6.54
N PRO A 91 0.11 -17.71 -6.04
CA PRO A 91 -1.01 -18.42 -6.62
C PRO A 91 -1.25 -17.99 -8.08
N THR A 92 -1.75 -18.91 -8.90
CA THR A 92 -2.18 -18.57 -10.27
C THR A 92 -3.38 -17.63 -10.26
N ALA A 93 -3.65 -16.98 -11.40
CA ALA A 93 -4.82 -16.11 -11.53
C ALA A 93 -6.14 -16.86 -11.23
N GLU A 94 -6.23 -18.13 -11.61
CA GLU A 94 -7.39 -19.00 -11.36
C GLU A 94 -7.53 -19.35 -9.87
N GLN A 95 -6.41 -19.63 -9.19
CA GLN A 95 -6.41 -19.83 -7.74
C GLN A 95 -6.85 -18.56 -7.01
N TRP A 96 -6.33 -17.39 -7.41
CA TRP A 96 -6.78 -16.11 -6.88
C TRP A 96 -8.27 -15.85 -7.15
N GLN A 97 -8.75 -16.20 -8.35
CA GLN A 97 -10.18 -16.10 -8.68
C GLN A 97 -11.03 -16.94 -7.72
N SER A 98 -10.60 -18.18 -7.44
CA SER A 98 -11.30 -19.07 -6.50
C SER A 98 -11.28 -18.53 -5.07
N ILE A 99 -10.14 -18.00 -4.61
CA ILE A 99 -9.99 -17.37 -3.30
C ILE A 99 -10.94 -16.16 -3.17
N VAL A 100 -10.94 -15.28 -4.16
CA VAL A 100 -11.81 -14.09 -4.15
C VAL A 100 -13.28 -14.49 -4.15
N LYS A 101 -13.67 -15.51 -4.92
CA LYS A 101 -15.03 -16.04 -4.95
C LYS A 101 -15.47 -16.52 -3.57
N ASP A 102 -14.66 -17.30 -2.88
CA ASP A 102 -14.97 -17.80 -1.52
C ASP A 102 -15.10 -16.64 -0.52
N CYS A 103 -14.20 -15.64 -0.59
CA CYS A 103 -14.29 -14.43 0.23
C CYS A 103 -15.59 -13.63 -0.03
N CYS A 104 -15.96 -13.44 -1.29
CA CYS A 104 -17.22 -12.75 -1.66
C CYS A 104 -18.45 -13.49 -1.17
N LEU A 105 -18.46 -14.83 -1.26
CA LEU A 105 -19.56 -15.66 -0.75
C LEU A 105 -19.69 -15.54 0.78
N ALA A 106 -18.59 -15.52 1.51
CA ALA A 106 -18.59 -15.33 2.95
C ALA A 106 -19.20 -13.97 3.36
N LEU A 107 -18.85 -12.90 2.64
CA LEU A 107 -19.41 -11.56 2.86
C LEU A 107 -20.90 -11.49 2.46
N ALA A 108 -21.30 -12.14 1.37
CA ALA A 108 -22.70 -12.20 0.97
C ALA A 108 -23.58 -12.89 2.03
N ARG A 109 -23.07 -13.98 2.63
CA ARG A 109 -23.75 -14.66 3.76
C ARG A 109 -23.90 -13.76 4.99
N LEU A 110 -22.84 -12.99 5.31
CA LEU A 110 -22.89 -12.00 6.41
C LEU A 110 -24.00 -10.98 6.18
N CYS A 111 -24.14 -10.49 4.92
CA CYS A 111 -25.15 -9.50 4.55
C CYS A 111 -26.56 -10.10 4.42
N LYS A 112 -26.74 -11.42 4.58
CA LYS A 112 -28.04 -12.14 4.48
C LYS A 112 -28.81 -11.77 3.20
N LEU A 113 -28.13 -11.76 2.05
CA LEU A 113 -28.70 -11.37 0.78
C LEU A 113 -29.71 -12.42 0.29
N ASN A 114 -30.89 -11.97 -0.17
CA ASN A 114 -31.79 -12.81 -0.89
C ASN A 114 -31.28 -13.09 -2.33
N LYS A 115 -31.99 -13.93 -3.09
CA LYS A 115 -31.57 -14.36 -4.43
C LYS A 115 -31.40 -13.19 -5.41
N SER A 116 -32.30 -12.23 -5.42
CA SER A 116 -32.24 -11.05 -6.28
C SER A 116 -31.10 -10.11 -5.89
N GLU A 117 -30.96 -9.83 -4.59
CA GLU A 117 -29.90 -9.02 -4.04
C GLU A 117 -28.52 -9.66 -4.30
N PHE A 118 -28.42 -10.97 -4.17
CA PHE A 118 -27.19 -11.69 -4.47
C PHE A 118 -26.81 -11.58 -5.95
N ALA A 119 -27.78 -11.62 -6.87
CA ALA A 119 -27.53 -11.40 -8.29
C ALA A 119 -26.95 -9.99 -8.57
N GLN A 120 -27.53 -8.95 -7.94
CA GLN A 120 -27.03 -7.58 -8.05
C GLN A 120 -25.66 -7.41 -7.38
N TYR A 121 -25.44 -8.01 -6.21
CA TYR A 121 -24.17 -8.01 -5.50
C TYR A 121 -23.04 -8.58 -6.37
N ARG A 122 -23.27 -9.73 -7.02
CA ARG A 122 -22.28 -10.34 -7.93
C ARG A 122 -21.85 -9.43 -9.07
N GLN A 123 -22.76 -8.60 -9.58
CA GLN A 123 -22.48 -7.64 -10.65
C GLN A 123 -21.70 -6.41 -10.17
N GLN A 124 -21.52 -6.26 -8.87
CA GLN A 124 -20.80 -5.14 -8.24
C GLN A 124 -19.51 -5.60 -7.55
N ILE A 125 -18.91 -6.69 -8.03
CA ILE A 125 -17.61 -7.19 -7.57
C ILE A 125 -16.55 -6.85 -8.61
N ARG A 126 -15.55 -6.06 -8.22
CA ARG A 126 -14.37 -5.72 -9.01
C ARG A 126 -13.12 -6.22 -8.29
N ALA A 127 -12.32 -7.06 -8.93
CA ALA A 127 -11.08 -7.52 -8.35
C ALA A 127 -9.93 -7.48 -9.37
N VAL A 128 -8.80 -6.94 -8.94
CA VAL A 128 -7.56 -6.86 -9.71
C VAL A 128 -6.41 -7.41 -8.88
N LEU A 129 -5.70 -8.36 -9.45
CA LEU A 129 -4.47 -8.91 -8.91
C LEU A 129 -3.29 -8.03 -9.33
N HIS A 130 -2.51 -7.62 -8.36
CA HIS A 130 -1.21 -6.99 -8.54
C HIS A 130 -0.13 -8.03 -8.22
N GLN A 131 0.54 -8.51 -9.25
CA GLN A 131 1.69 -9.42 -9.08
C GLN A 131 2.94 -8.59 -8.81
N GLN A 132 3.62 -8.90 -7.72
CA GLN A 132 4.82 -8.17 -7.28
C GLN A 132 6.08 -8.94 -7.65
N ALA A 133 7.16 -8.22 -7.96
CA ALA A 133 8.48 -8.83 -8.10
C ALA A 133 8.85 -9.64 -6.85
N GLN A 134 9.37 -10.86 -7.06
CA GLN A 134 9.67 -11.81 -5.98
C GLN A 134 11.16 -11.80 -5.58
N ASP A 135 11.97 -10.95 -6.20
CA ASP A 135 13.44 -10.97 -6.12
C ASP A 135 14.00 -10.68 -4.72
N ASP A 136 13.23 -9.96 -3.91
CA ASP A 136 13.59 -9.61 -2.54
C ASP A 136 12.64 -10.24 -1.52
N ASN A 137 13.18 -10.77 -0.43
CA ASN A 137 12.38 -11.23 0.73
C ASN A 137 11.71 -10.07 1.51
N LYS A 138 11.96 -8.81 1.13
CA LYS A 138 11.38 -7.63 1.75
C LYS A 138 10.16 -7.12 1.00
N GLY A 139 9.18 -6.60 1.73
CA GLY A 139 7.96 -6.01 1.16
C GLY A 139 6.77 -6.97 1.07
N SER A 140 5.68 -6.50 0.50
CA SER A 140 4.48 -7.29 0.25
C SER A 140 4.65 -8.14 -1.01
N GLY A 141 4.10 -9.35 -0.99
CA GLY A 141 3.99 -10.18 -2.20
C GLY A 141 2.74 -9.84 -3.01
N ASP A 142 2.29 -10.81 -3.77
CA ASP A 142 1.11 -10.68 -4.62
C ASP A 142 -0.13 -10.33 -3.79
N HIS A 143 -0.95 -9.42 -4.30
CA HIS A 143 -2.14 -8.99 -3.59
C HIS A 143 -3.29 -8.65 -4.54
N VAL A 144 -4.51 -8.87 -4.05
CA VAL A 144 -5.73 -8.56 -4.78
C VAL A 144 -6.44 -7.39 -4.13
N HIS A 145 -6.71 -6.38 -4.92
CA HIS A 145 -7.66 -5.32 -4.58
C HIS A 145 -9.07 -5.77 -4.95
N LEU A 146 -9.87 -6.11 -3.94
CA LEU A 146 -11.26 -6.51 -4.08
C LEU A 146 -12.16 -5.35 -3.67
N ILE A 147 -12.89 -4.80 -4.64
CA ILE A 147 -13.86 -3.72 -4.44
C ILE A 147 -15.27 -4.30 -4.55
N ILE A 148 -16.10 -4.04 -3.55
CA ILE A 148 -17.47 -4.53 -3.47
C ILE A 148 -18.43 -3.35 -3.27
N GLY A 149 -19.41 -3.22 -4.15
CA GLY A 149 -20.47 -2.22 -4.02
C GLY A 149 -21.30 -2.43 -2.76
N LYS A 150 -21.66 -1.33 -2.10
CA LYS A 150 -22.45 -1.34 -0.86
C LYS A 150 -23.94 -1.15 -1.08
N VAL A 151 -24.36 -0.71 -2.25
CA VAL A 151 -25.76 -0.43 -2.55
C VAL A 151 -26.34 -1.54 -3.41
N VAL A 152 -27.24 -2.31 -2.83
CA VAL A 152 -27.87 -3.45 -3.47
C VAL A 152 -29.36 -3.46 -3.12
N GLY A 153 -30.24 -3.61 -4.10
CA GLY A 153 -31.69 -3.67 -3.88
C GLY A 153 -32.26 -2.42 -3.19
N GLY A 154 -31.68 -1.24 -3.44
CA GLY A 154 -32.11 0.01 -2.80
C GLY A 154 -31.75 0.13 -1.31
N LYS A 155 -30.92 -0.76 -0.79
CA LYS A 155 -30.41 -0.72 0.58
C LYS A 155 -28.88 -0.65 0.64
N VAL A 156 -28.36 -0.11 1.73
CA VAL A 156 -26.93 -0.07 2.00
C VAL A 156 -26.52 -1.28 2.83
N LEU A 157 -25.57 -2.05 2.36
CA LEU A 157 -24.96 -3.18 3.07
C LEU A 157 -23.99 -2.65 4.14
N LYS A 158 -24.54 -2.23 5.30
CA LYS A 158 -23.77 -1.65 6.42
C LYS A 158 -22.81 -2.66 7.03
N GLU A 159 -23.13 -3.93 6.95
CA GLU A 159 -22.37 -5.07 7.45
C GLU A 159 -20.95 -5.09 6.87
N LEU A 160 -20.78 -4.71 5.60
CA LEU A 160 -19.48 -4.68 4.92
C LEU A 160 -18.46 -3.71 5.58
N GLN A 161 -18.94 -2.71 6.32
CA GLN A 161 -18.06 -1.74 7.02
C GLN A 161 -17.73 -2.14 8.46
N GLN A 162 -18.40 -3.14 9.00
CA GLN A 162 -18.28 -3.54 10.39
C GLN A 162 -17.01 -4.38 10.62
N LYS A 163 -16.51 -4.38 11.85
CA LYS A 163 -15.39 -5.22 12.27
C LYS A 163 -15.63 -6.71 12.00
N GLN A 164 -16.91 -7.13 12.03
CA GLN A 164 -17.31 -8.50 11.73
C GLN A 164 -16.98 -8.88 10.29
N ALA A 165 -17.22 -8.01 9.29
CA ALA A 165 -16.84 -8.27 7.90
C ALA A 165 -15.32 -8.48 7.77
N THR A 166 -14.52 -7.64 8.44
CA THR A 166 -13.07 -7.79 8.46
C THR A 166 -12.64 -9.14 9.09
N LYS A 167 -13.31 -9.58 10.15
CA LYS A 167 -13.04 -10.89 10.78
C LYS A 167 -13.39 -12.04 9.84
N ILE A 168 -14.57 -11.99 9.24
CA ILE A 168 -15.09 -13.04 8.35
C ILE A 168 -14.23 -13.17 7.10
N ILE A 169 -13.91 -12.05 6.43
CA ILE A 169 -13.08 -12.12 5.22
C ILE A 169 -11.67 -12.63 5.51
N LYS A 170 -11.09 -12.34 6.67
CA LYS A 170 -9.80 -12.90 7.08
C LYS A 170 -9.86 -14.42 7.25
N LEU A 171 -10.91 -14.91 7.90
CA LEU A 171 -11.10 -16.35 8.07
C LEU A 171 -11.32 -17.04 6.71
N ALA A 172 -12.20 -16.48 5.87
CA ALA A 172 -12.47 -16.98 4.53
C ALA A 172 -11.22 -16.99 3.66
N PHE A 173 -10.41 -15.92 3.72
CA PHE A 173 -9.14 -15.82 2.99
C PHE A 173 -8.16 -16.92 3.42
N ASN A 174 -7.92 -17.09 4.71
CA ASN A 174 -7.00 -18.12 5.21
C ASN A 174 -7.48 -19.52 4.82
N GLN A 175 -8.78 -19.82 4.99
CA GLN A 175 -9.38 -21.09 4.62
C GLN A 175 -9.27 -21.35 3.11
N SER A 176 -9.51 -20.33 2.31
CA SER A 176 -9.49 -20.42 0.86
C SER A 176 -8.06 -20.60 0.30
N VAL A 177 -7.07 -19.94 0.90
CA VAL A 177 -5.67 -20.14 0.56
C VAL A 177 -5.25 -21.59 0.88
N LEU A 178 -5.62 -22.10 2.05
CA LEU A 178 -5.36 -23.50 2.38
C LEU A 178 -6.02 -24.45 1.36
N LYS A 179 -7.27 -24.21 1.00
CA LYS A 179 -8.04 -25.05 0.09
C LYS A 179 -7.53 -25.04 -1.35
N HIS A 180 -7.17 -23.88 -1.90
CA HIS A 180 -6.84 -23.72 -3.32
C HIS A 180 -5.33 -23.68 -3.62
N VAL A 181 -4.53 -23.34 -2.62
CA VAL A 181 -3.07 -23.21 -2.77
C VAL A 181 -2.33 -24.27 -1.96
N GLY A 182 -2.99 -24.90 -0.97
CA GLY A 182 -2.36 -25.90 -0.08
C GLY A 182 -1.47 -25.31 1.00
N VAL A 183 -1.52 -23.99 1.24
CA VAL A 183 -0.65 -23.30 2.21
C VAL A 183 -1.43 -22.94 3.46
N ASP A 184 -0.96 -23.39 4.62
CA ASP A 184 -1.55 -23.04 5.91
C ASP A 184 -0.88 -21.77 6.46
N TYR A 185 -1.67 -20.72 6.77
CA TYR A 185 -1.17 -19.50 7.37
C TYR A 185 -0.49 -19.72 8.74
N ARG A 186 -0.77 -20.84 9.43
CA ARG A 186 -0.18 -21.18 10.73
C ARG A 186 1.29 -21.62 10.61
N THR A 187 1.66 -22.14 9.46
CA THR A 187 3.04 -22.58 9.18
C THR A 187 3.91 -21.43 8.66
N TYR A 188 3.29 -20.31 8.28
CA TYR A 188 4.04 -19.16 7.81
C TYR A 188 4.74 -18.41 8.96
N VAL A 189 6.06 -18.36 8.88
CA VAL A 189 6.91 -17.59 9.80
C VAL A 189 7.39 -16.33 9.07
N PRO A 190 7.00 -15.12 9.51
CA PRO A 190 7.48 -13.90 8.90
C PRO A 190 9.00 -13.75 9.06
N THR A 191 9.71 -13.39 8.01
CA THR A 191 11.15 -13.10 8.04
C THR A 191 11.50 -12.00 9.05
N GLU A 192 10.62 -11.03 9.19
CA GLU A 192 10.70 -9.97 10.21
C GLU A 192 9.58 -10.20 11.25
N LYS A 193 9.96 -10.56 12.48
CA LYS A 193 9.00 -10.89 13.56
C LYS A 193 8.14 -9.71 13.98
N GLU A 194 8.67 -8.49 13.94
CA GLU A 194 7.95 -7.31 14.36
C GLU A 194 7.35 -6.56 13.17
N LYS A 195 6.03 -6.52 13.16
CA LYS A 195 5.31 -5.57 12.33
C LYS A 195 5.40 -4.21 13.05
N GLY A 196 6.35 -3.38 12.63
CA GLY A 196 6.40 -2.00 13.09
C GLY A 196 4.98 -1.40 13.06
N ARG A 197 4.57 -0.78 14.16
CA ARG A 197 3.25 -0.13 14.24
C ARG A 197 3.16 0.86 13.08
N ARG A 198 2.15 0.72 12.23
CA ARG A 198 1.95 1.69 11.13
C ARG A 198 1.86 3.07 11.74
N LEU A 199 2.84 3.90 11.46
CA LEU A 199 2.87 5.27 11.93
C LEU A 199 1.65 6.01 11.38
N SER A 200 1.07 6.88 12.18
CA SER A 200 0.07 7.84 11.68
C SER A 200 0.74 8.78 10.69
N THR A 201 -0.03 9.41 9.81
CA THR A 201 0.50 10.31 8.78
C THR A 201 1.42 11.38 9.38
N TRP A 202 1.02 11.96 10.52
CA TRP A 202 1.83 12.98 11.21
C TRP A 202 3.13 12.40 11.79
N GLN A 203 3.10 11.18 12.36
CA GLN A 203 4.31 10.51 12.88
C GLN A 203 5.28 10.19 11.75
N TYR A 204 4.77 9.74 10.62
CA TYR A 204 5.58 9.48 9.43
C TYR A 204 6.22 10.77 8.88
N GLN A 205 5.43 11.86 8.80
CA GLN A 205 5.93 13.16 8.38
C GLN A 205 6.96 13.70 9.37
N HIS A 206 6.71 13.57 10.66
CA HIS A 206 7.66 13.98 11.71
C HIS A 206 8.96 13.19 11.62
N GLN A 207 8.89 11.87 11.46
CA GLN A 207 10.08 11.03 11.29
C GLN A 207 10.89 11.46 10.05
N ARG A 208 10.23 11.66 8.91
CA ARG A 208 10.91 12.15 7.70
C ARG A 208 11.54 13.53 7.87
N ALA A 209 10.86 14.44 8.55
CA ALA A 209 11.40 15.76 8.85
C ALA A 209 12.63 15.68 9.76
N THR A 210 12.60 14.81 10.76
CA THR A 210 13.74 14.56 11.66
C THR A 210 14.92 13.95 10.90
N GLU A 211 14.69 12.94 10.06
CA GLU A 211 15.71 12.35 9.20
C GLU A 211 16.31 13.38 8.24
N ALA A 212 15.50 14.24 7.63
CA ALA A 212 15.98 15.30 6.75
C ALA A 212 16.86 16.31 7.48
N LEU A 213 16.51 16.68 8.72
CA LEU A 213 17.32 17.57 9.56
C LEU A 213 18.67 16.93 9.95
N GLU A 214 18.69 15.63 10.24
CA GLU A 214 19.91 14.91 10.53
C GLU A 214 20.83 14.82 9.31
N ILE A 215 20.27 14.57 8.12
CA ILE A 215 21.00 14.60 6.86
C ILE A 215 21.62 15.99 6.62
N GLU A 216 20.87 17.08 6.79
CA GLU A 216 21.40 18.44 6.62
C GLU A 216 22.53 18.73 7.60
N LYS A 217 22.39 18.41 8.87
CA LYS A 217 23.46 18.55 9.87
C LYS A 217 24.73 17.76 9.50
N LEU A 218 24.58 16.55 8.95
CA LEU A 218 25.72 15.76 8.49
C LEU A 218 26.40 16.43 7.30
N ILE A 219 25.63 16.95 6.34
CA ILE A 219 26.16 17.63 5.15
C ILE A 219 26.90 18.91 5.55
N GLU A 220 26.31 19.76 6.41
CA GLU A 220 26.96 20.95 6.94
C GLU A 220 28.28 20.63 7.66
N LYS A 221 28.25 19.58 8.49
CA LYS A 221 29.47 19.10 9.18
C LYS A 221 30.52 18.61 8.19
N MET A 222 30.12 17.93 7.13
CA MET A 222 31.04 17.48 6.07
C MET A 222 31.64 18.68 5.32
N GLN A 223 30.83 19.69 4.98
CA GLN A 223 31.28 20.91 4.34
C GLN A 223 32.30 21.64 5.20
N SER A 224 32.02 21.88 6.49
CA SER A 224 32.98 22.50 7.42
C SER A 224 34.27 21.69 7.59
N GLN A 225 34.19 20.36 7.57
CA GLN A 225 35.36 19.52 7.65
C GLN A 225 36.19 19.55 6.35
N PHE A 226 35.52 19.66 5.22
CA PHE A 226 36.16 19.79 3.93
C PHE A 226 36.95 21.11 3.80
N ASP A 227 36.34 22.23 4.25
CA ASP A 227 37.02 23.51 4.29
C ASP A 227 38.29 23.45 5.17
N LYS A 228 38.21 22.79 6.34
CA LYS A 228 39.36 22.58 7.22
C LYS A 228 40.42 21.65 6.61
N TRP A 229 40.01 20.71 5.79
CA TRP A 229 40.93 19.82 5.07
C TRP A 229 41.67 20.57 3.97
N LEU A 230 40.97 21.41 3.18
CA LEU A 230 41.57 22.26 2.17
C LEU A 230 42.62 23.21 2.80
N LYS A 231 42.24 23.92 3.87
CA LYS A 231 43.14 24.80 4.59
C LYS A 231 44.39 24.08 5.13
N ALA A 232 44.19 22.86 5.67
CA ALA A 232 45.34 22.08 6.16
C ALA A 232 46.26 21.62 5.02
N LYS A 233 45.74 21.38 3.81
CA LYS A 233 46.54 21.10 2.60
C LYS A 233 47.32 22.33 2.14
N GLU A 234 46.69 23.50 2.13
CA GLU A 234 47.34 24.78 1.80
C GLU A 234 48.48 25.12 2.78
N GLU A 235 48.26 24.83 4.06
CA GLU A 235 49.26 25.04 5.14
C GLU A 235 50.30 23.91 5.21
N HIS A 236 50.32 22.93 4.27
CA HIS A 236 51.18 21.75 4.27
C HIS A 236 51.15 20.95 5.59
N ASN A 237 50.03 21.00 6.34
CA ASN A 237 49.85 20.28 7.60
C ASN A 237 49.23 18.89 7.35
N GLU A 238 50.07 17.95 6.94
CA GLU A 238 49.62 16.58 6.58
C GLU A 238 48.90 15.87 7.72
N ARG A 239 49.36 16.05 8.97
CA ARG A 239 48.70 15.41 10.13
C ARG A 239 47.25 15.88 10.32
N GLN A 240 47.02 17.18 10.15
CA GLN A 240 45.68 17.76 10.25
C GLN A 240 44.80 17.39 9.04
N ALA A 241 45.39 17.44 7.83
CA ALA A 241 44.70 17.01 6.63
C ALA A 241 44.19 15.56 6.75
N ARG A 242 45.03 14.62 7.18
CA ARG A 242 44.69 13.22 7.39
C ARG A 242 43.60 13.04 8.46
N ARG A 243 43.61 13.81 9.53
CA ARG A 243 42.54 13.79 10.54
C ARG A 243 41.19 14.22 9.98
N GLN A 244 41.14 15.28 9.19
CA GLN A 244 39.91 15.77 8.59
C GLN A 244 39.40 14.79 7.52
N GLN A 245 40.26 14.21 6.73
CA GLN A 245 39.91 13.17 5.76
C GLN A 245 39.23 11.96 6.43
N ASN A 246 39.81 11.43 7.51
CA ASN A 246 39.21 10.32 8.24
C ASN A 246 37.83 10.66 8.81
N ARG A 247 37.62 11.91 9.25
CA ARG A 247 36.29 12.38 9.72
C ARG A 247 35.30 12.49 8.58
N LEU A 248 35.74 12.97 7.41
CA LEU A 248 34.89 13.05 6.22
C LEU A 248 34.42 11.66 5.77
N VAL A 249 35.33 10.69 5.69
CA VAL A 249 34.98 9.29 5.35
C VAL A 249 33.96 8.73 6.34
N LYS A 250 34.19 8.91 7.65
CA LYS A 250 33.27 8.44 8.68
C LYS A 250 31.86 9.07 8.55
N ASN A 251 31.77 10.38 8.30
CA ASN A 251 30.50 11.05 8.14
C ASN A 251 29.81 10.65 6.82
N TYR A 252 30.58 10.38 5.76
CA TYR A 252 30.04 9.87 4.51
C TYR A 252 29.44 8.47 4.68
N GLU A 253 30.07 7.58 5.44
CA GLU A 253 29.53 6.27 5.79
C GLU A 253 28.23 6.39 6.59
N GLN A 254 28.16 7.33 7.53
CA GLN A 254 26.93 7.64 8.25
C GLN A 254 25.82 8.13 7.31
N LEU A 255 26.16 9.02 6.35
CA LEU A 255 25.21 9.53 5.39
C LEU A 255 24.60 8.43 4.50
N ARG A 256 25.37 7.38 4.19
CA ARG A 256 24.90 6.22 3.42
C ARG A 256 23.82 5.40 4.12
N LEU A 257 23.67 5.50 5.45
CA LEU A 257 22.62 4.83 6.21
C LEU A 257 21.26 5.51 6.03
N TYR A 258 21.24 6.76 5.57
CA TYR A 258 20.03 7.53 5.26
C TYR A 258 19.71 7.46 3.76
N SER A 259 18.57 8.01 3.39
CA SER A 259 18.15 8.14 1.98
C SER A 259 18.12 9.62 1.58
N PRO A 260 19.29 10.25 1.34
CA PRO A 260 19.36 11.65 0.97
C PRO A 260 18.73 11.90 -0.41
N SER A 261 18.20 13.11 -0.61
CA SER A 261 17.64 13.56 -1.88
C SER A 261 18.75 13.77 -2.93
N THR A 262 18.37 13.82 -4.21
CA THR A 262 19.32 14.05 -5.31
C THR A 262 20.10 15.35 -5.11
N SER A 263 19.44 16.45 -4.70
CA SER A 263 20.09 17.73 -4.42
C SER A 263 21.10 17.68 -3.25
N GLN A 264 20.81 16.86 -2.24
CA GLN A 264 21.73 16.64 -1.11
C GLN A 264 22.95 15.80 -1.53
N LEU A 265 22.73 14.80 -2.38
CA LEU A 265 23.83 14.01 -2.95
C LEU A 265 24.75 14.85 -3.84
N ASP A 266 24.20 15.77 -4.64
CA ASP A 266 25.00 16.66 -5.49
C ASP A 266 25.92 17.57 -4.67
N ARG A 267 25.48 18.08 -3.51
CA ARG A 267 26.30 18.88 -2.59
C ARG A 267 27.47 18.08 -2.00
N VAL A 268 27.30 16.78 -1.81
CA VAL A 268 28.34 15.90 -1.25
C VAL A 268 29.25 15.33 -2.35
N LYS A 269 28.79 15.29 -3.59
CA LYS A 269 29.54 14.76 -4.73
C LYS A 269 30.87 15.47 -4.93
N VAL A 270 30.87 16.80 -4.86
CA VAL A 270 32.09 17.62 -4.97
C VAL A 270 33.12 17.22 -3.92
N ILE A 271 32.69 17.01 -2.68
CA ILE A 271 33.59 16.58 -1.57
C ILE A 271 34.16 15.20 -1.85
N LYS A 272 33.34 14.28 -2.35
CA LYS A 272 33.75 12.91 -2.68
C LYS A 272 34.78 12.87 -3.82
N ASP A 273 34.53 13.62 -4.88
CA ASP A 273 35.38 13.62 -6.07
C ASP A 273 36.75 14.18 -5.76
N GLN A 274 36.87 15.18 -4.85
CA GLN A 274 38.12 15.72 -4.41
C GLN A 274 38.90 14.89 -3.36
N LEU A 275 38.20 14.02 -2.63
CA LEU A 275 38.82 13.08 -1.69
C LEU A 275 39.45 11.86 -2.38
N ASN A 276 38.96 11.54 -3.60
CA ASN A 276 39.46 10.42 -4.39
C ASN A 276 40.60 10.78 -5.34
N ASN A 277 40.90 12.11 -5.48
CA ASN A 277 42.05 12.66 -6.19
C ASN A 277 43.14 13.05 -5.18
#